data_5a9a80c038a733f03b01bf6813a0bb62
#
_entry.id   5a9a80c038a733f03b01bf6813a0bb62
#
_cell.length_a   1.000
_cell.length_b   1.000
_cell.length_c   1.000
_cell.angle_alpha   90.00
_cell.angle_beta   90.00
_cell.angle_gamma   90.00
#
_symmetry.space_group_name_H-M   'P 1'
#
loop_
_entity.id
_entity.type
_entity.pdbx_description
1 polymer ?
#
loop_
_entity_poly.entity_id
_entity_poly.type
_entity_poly.pdbx_seq_one_letter_code
_entity_poly.pdbx_strand_id
1 'polypeptide(L)'
;MTATVPVETASTGDQKLSQQELEQGRLFLQQTLNAIIGVTKGLSDAQWTFKSAPDRWSIAENLDHIVIVQERVLGPVLDQLVNAPAPPANHDCKIVDAFVMNHFSTRLNKFTAPEFVRPADQIVPAELLQRLQWNYARLMDRLESTPGLRQHAGEAAPLKAVSNGAYQMMDGYQWILAAAAHTERHAKQMLEVIADANFPER
;
A
#
# COMPACT_ATOMS: atom_id res chain seq x y z
N MET A 1 40.28 -31.64 25.65
CA MET A 1 40.35 -30.25 25.16
C MET A 1 39.20 -30.04 24.23
N THR A 2 38.11 -29.47 24.74
CA THR A 2 36.88 -29.19 24.00
C THR A 2 37.00 -27.77 23.47
N ALA A 3 37.08 -27.63 22.16
CA ALA A 3 37.10 -26.32 21.49
C ALA A 3 35.69 -25.72 21.52
N THR A 4 35.56 -24.61 22.20
CA THR A 4 34.34 -23.77 22.21
C THR A 4 34.35 -22.97 20.91
N VAL A 5 33.39 -23.24 20.03
CA VAL A 5 33.12 -22.41 18.83
C VAL A 5 32.51 -21.10 19.31
N PRO A 6 33.02 -19.92 18.91
CA PRO A 6 32.39 -18.68 19.24
C PRO A 6 31.04 -18.56 18.52
N VAL A 7 29.97 -18.33 19.29
CA VAL A 7 28.69 -17.89 18.72
C VAL A 7 28.91 -16.46 18.26
N GLU A 8 28.96 -16.26 16.96
CA GLU A 8 28.90 -14.92 16.35
C GLU A 8 27.56 -14.29 16.74
N THR A 9 27.61 -13.36 17.67
CA THR A 9 26.47 -12.46 17.95
C THR A 9 26.29 -11.60 16.72
N ALA A 10 25.21 -11.86 15.97
CA ALA A 10 24.81 -11.02 14.86
C ALA A 10 24.72 -9.57 15.38
N SER A 11 25.57 -8.72 14.84
CA SER A 11 25.57 -7.28 15.09
C SER A 11 24.18 -6.74 14.73
N THR A 12 23.45 -6.24 15.72
CA THR A 12 22.26 -5.40 15.56
C THR A 12 22.70 -4.00 15.10
N GLY A 13 23.46 -3.94 14.00
CA GLY A 13 23.79 -2.71 13.32
C GLY A 13 22.56 -2.21 12.57
N ASP A 14 22.43 -0.89 12.55
CA ASP A 14 21.44 -0.10 11.81
C ASP A 14 21.19 -0.71 10.41
N GLN A 15 20.23 -1.65 10.31
CA GLN A 15 19.93 -2.33 9.05
C GLN A 15 19.16 -1.34 8.18
N LYS A 16 19.92 -0.53 7.46
CA LYS A 16 19.39 0.29 6.38
C LYS A 16 18.88 -0.63 5.27
N LEU A 17 17.85 -0.19 4.57
CA LEU A 17 17.43 -0.83 3.33
C LEU A 17 18.62 -0.92 2.37
N SER A 18 18.76 -2.05 1.68
CA SER A 18 19.71 -2.18 0.60
C SER A 18 19.36 -1.21 -0.54
N GLN A 19 20.35 -0.86 -1.37
CA GLN A 19 20.11 -0.01 -2.55
C GLN A 19 19.05 -0.62 -3.48
N GLN A 20 19.01 -1.95 -3.57
CA GLN A 20 18.01 -2.67 -4.38
C GLN A 20 16.59 -2.51 -3.81
N GLU A 21 16.42 -2.61 -2.49
CA GLU A 21 15.13 -2.41 -1.83
C GLU A 21 14.64 -0.97 -1.97
N LEU A 22 15.53 0.01 -1.78
CA LEU A 22 15.21 1.42 -1.99
C LEU A 22 14.73 1.69 -3.41
N GLU A 23 15.45 1.19 -4.41
CA GLU A 23 15.08 1.39 -5.81
C GLU A 23 13.79 0.68 -6.15
N GLN A 24 13.58 -0.56 -5.68
CA GLN A 24 12.34 -1.31 -5.87
C GLN A 24 11.14 -0.57 -5.26
N GLY A 25 11.24 -0.11 -4.03
CA GLY A 25 10.18 0.64 -3.36
C GLY A 25 9.87 1.96 -4.06
N ARG A 26 10.92 2.71 -4.48
CA ARG A 26 10.80 3.96 -5.23
C ARG A 26 10.07 3.76 -6.56
N LEU A 27 10.52 2.80 -7.36
CA LEU A 27 9.90 2.49 -8.66
C LEU A 27 8.45 2.06 -8.49
N PHE A 28 8.14 1.23 -7.50
CA PHE A 28 6.79 0.75 -7.28
C PHE A 28 5.84 1.88 -6.85
N LEU A 29 6.27 2.75 -5.94
CA LEU A 29 5.52 3.95 -5.58
C LEU A 29 5.27 4.83 -6.81
N GLN A 30 6.30 5.12 -7.61
CA GLN A 30 6.18 5.98 -8.78
C GLN A 30 5.25 5.40 -9.84
N GLN A 31 5.37 4.10 -10.14
CA GLN A 31 4.52 3.41 -11.11
C GLN A 31 3.04 3.46 -10.71
N THR A 32 2.73 3.21 -9.45
CA THR A 32 1.34 3.18 -8.97
C THR A 32 0.71 4.56 -8.89
N LEU A 33 1.47 5.59 -8.50
CA LEU A 33 1.01 6.98 -8.59
C LEU A 33 0.73 7.39 -10.04
N ASN A 34 1.65 7.08 -10.96
CA ASN A 34 1.49 7.38 -12.38
C ASN A 34 0.29 6.65 -12.99
N ALA A 35 -0.01 5.42 -12.53
CA ALA A 35 -1.19 4.69 -12.97
C ALA A 35 -2.48 5.44 -12.60
N ILE A 36 -2.61 5.94 -11.37
CA ILE A 36 -3.78 6.76 -10.97
C ILE A 36 -3.85 8.04 -11.79
N ILE A 37 -2.74 8.79 -11.92
CA ILE A 37 -2.72 10.03 -12.71
C ILE A 37 -3.13 9.76 -14.16
N GLY A 38 -2.66 8.65 -14.76
CA GLY A 38 -3.01 8.26 -16.12
C GLY A 38 -4.49 7.93 -16.29
N VAL A 39 -5.03 7.12 -15.38
CA VAL A 39 -6.44 6.69 -15.41
C VAL A 39 -7.40 7.87 -15.21
N THR A 40 -7.02 8.85 -14.39
CA THR A 40 -7.87 9.99 -14.03
C THR A 40 -7.72 11.21 -14.93
N LYS A 41 -6.80 11.16 -15.89
CA LYS A 41 -6.48 12.30 -16.75
C LYS A 41 -7.65 12.68 -17.67
N GLY A 42 -8.14 13.91 -17.52
CA GLY A 42 -9.14 14.49 -18.43
C GLY A 42 -10.53 13.87 -18.34
N LEU A 43 -10.86 13.23 -17.22
CA LEU A 43 -12.21 12.73 -16.97
C LEU A 43 -13.21 13.88 -16.78
N SER A 44 -14.40 13.76 -17.37
CA SER A 44 -15.55 14.63 -17.11
C SER A 44 -16.20 14.31 -15.76
N ASP A 45 -17.03 15.20 -15.23
CA ASP A 45 -17.76 14.98 -13.96
C ASP A 45 -18.64 13.72 -14.03
N ALA A 46 -19.27 13.47 -15.18
CA ALA A 46 -20.06 12.27 -15.40
C ALA A 46 -19.20 11.00 -15.32
N GLN A 47 -17.99 11.04 -15.86
CA GLN A 47 -17.03 9.92 -15.82
C GLN A 47 -16.49 9.67 -14.41
N TRP A 48 -16.23 10.74 -13.63
CA TRP A 48 -15.79 10.61 -12.26
C TRP A 48 -16.81 9.91 -11.35
N THR A 49 -18.09 10.19 -11.57
CA THR A 49 -19.20 9.72 -10.71
C THR A 49 -19.89 8.46 -11.24
N PHE A 50 -19.55 8.01 -12.44
CA PHE A 50 -20.18 6.81 -13.06
C PHE A 50 -19.94 5.57 -12.20
N LYS A 51 -21.02 4.79 -12.03
CA LYS A 51 -21.03 3.50 -11.34
C LYS A 51 -21.56 2.42 -12.28
N SER A 52 -20.80 1.37 -12.50
CA SER A 52 -21.23 0.23 -13.33
C SER A 52 -22.39 -0.58 -12.71
N ALA A 53 -22.60 -0.45 -11.38
CA ALA A 53 -23.74 -0.96 -10.63
C ALA A 53 -23.90 -0.19 -9.32
N PRO A 54 -25.08 -0.19 -8.66
CA PRO A 54 -25.32 0.57 -7.42
C PRO A 54 -24.38 0.23 -6.27
N ASP A 55 -23.89 -1.01 -6.18
CA ASP A 55 -22.97 -1.52 -5.18
C ASP A 55 -21.49 -1.43 -5.59
N ARG A 56 -21.20 -0.84 -6.75
CA ARG A 56 -19.84 -0.66 -7.26
C ARG A 56 -19.37 0.76 -7.04
N TRP A 57 -18.10 0.91 -6.74
CA TRP A 57 -17.48 2.21 -6.59
C TRP A 57 -17.19 2.87 -7.93
N SER A 58 -17.47 4.17 -7.99
CA SER A 58 -17.03 5.05 -9.09
C SER A 58 -15.51 5.26 -9.05
N ILE A 59 -14.97 5.96 -10.06
CA ILE A 59 -13.56 6.36 -10.07
C ILE A 59 -13.26 7.29 -8.90
N ALA A 60 -14.13 8.26 -8.62
CA ALA A 60 -13.98 9.17 -7.50
C ALA A 60 -13.99 8.45 -6.14
N GLU A 61 -14.90 7.49 -5.94
CA GLU A 61 -14.96 6.70 -4.70
C GLU A 61 -13.73 5.81 -4.50
N ASN A 62 -13.19 5.23 -5.59
CA ASN A 62 -11.93 4.49 -5.52
C ASN A 62 -10.76 5.38 -5.10
N LEU A 63 -10.67 6.60 -5.66
CA LEU A 63 -9.62 7.56 -5.31
C LEU A 63 -9.73 8.01 -3.85
N ASP A 64 -10.94 8.33 -3.39
CA ASP A 64 -11.18 8.74 -2.01
C ASP A 64 -10.79 7.63 -1.03
N HIS A 65 -11.17 6.38 -1.31
CA HIS A 65 -10.78 5.24 -0.49
C HIS A 65 -9.24 5.08 -0.40
N ILE A 66 -8.51 5.22 -1.50
CA ILE A 66 -7.04 5.16 -1.48
C ILE A 66 -6.49 6.22 -0.52
N VAL A 67 -6.94 7.46 -0.65
CA VAL A 67 -6.49 8.59 0.17
C VAL A 67 -6.82 8.36 1.65
N ILE A 68 -8.05 7.95 1.95
CA ILE A 68 -8.49 7.66 3.33
C ILE A 68 -7.64 6.54 3.95
N VAL A 69 -7.37 5.46 3.22
CA VAL A 69 -6.53 4.35 3.72
C VAL A 69 -5.10 4.83 3.99
N GLN A 70 -4.53 5.65 3.12
CA GLN A 70 -3.18 6.19 3.33
C GLN A 70 -3.12 7.09 4.57
N GLU A 71 -4.12 7.92 4.81
CA GLU A 71 -4.13 8.87 5.92
C GLU A 71 -4.54 8.26 7.25
N ARG A 72 -5.56 7.38 7.25
CA ARG A 72 -6.14 6.83 8.49
C ARG A 72 -5.54 5.51 8.94
N VAL A 73 -4.88 4.79 8.03
CA VAL A 73 -4.29 3.47 8.33
C VAL A 73 -2.78 3.52 8.20
N LEU A 74 -2.27 3.80 7.00
CA LEU A 74 -0.83 3.67 6.70
C LEU A 74 0.02 4.68 7.45
N GLY A 75 -0.38 5.95 7.49
CA GLY A 75 0.33 6.98 8.24
C GLY A 75 0.48 6.62 9.72
N PRO A 76 -0.64 6.42 10.44
CA PRO A 76 -0.59 6.03 11.86
C PRO A 76 0.16 4.73 12.15
N VAL A 77 0.03 3.70 11.28
CA VAL A 77 0.77 2.45 11.45
C VAL A 77 2.27 2.69 11.34
N LEU A 78 2.72 3.41 10.31
CA LEU A 78 4.15 3.72 10.14
C LEU A 78 4.71 4.57 11.30
N ASP A 79 3.90 5.47 11.88
CA ASP A 79 4.28 6.27 13.05
C ASP A 79 4.43 5.40 14.32
N GLN A 80 3.60 4.38 14.47
CA GLN A 80 3.62 3.47 15.62
C GLN A 80 4.71 2.41 15.52
N LEU A 81 5.08 1.99 14.31
CA LEU A 81 6.06 0.91 14.10
C LEU A 81 7.43 1.20 14.68
N VAL A 82 7.84 2.46 14.80
CA VAL A 82 9.14 2.83 15.42
C VAL A 82 9.27 2.35 16.87
N ASN A 83 8.14 2.07 17.53
CA ASN A 83 8.10 1.56 18.90
C ASN A 83 7.67 0.08 18.98
N ALA A 84 7.46 -0.57 17.83
CA ALA A 84 7.06 -1.97 17.79
C ALA A 84 8.25 -2.90 18.08
N PRO A 85 8.01 -4.16 18.48
CA PRO A 85 9.09 -5.13 18.66
C PRO A 85 9.80 -5.44 17.35
N ALA A 86 10.99 -6.03 17.46
CA ALA A 86 11.67 -6.62 16.30
C ALA A 86 10.83 -7.72 15.66
N PRO A 87 10.94 -7.92 14.33
CA PRO A 87 10.29 -9.05 13.67
C PRO A 87 10.67 -10.38 14.32
N PRO A 88 9.76 -11.36 14.36
CA PRO A 88 10.09 -12.70 14.82
C PRO A 88 11.26 -13.30 14.03
N ALA A 89 12.08 -14.16 14.66
CA ALA A 89 13.25 -14.76 14.02
C ALA A 89 12.93 -15.57 12.74
N ASN A 90 11.71 -16.05 12.60
CA ASN A 90 11.23 -16.78 11.42
C ASN A 90 10.52 -15.87 10.39
N HIS A 91 10.57 -14.55 10.56
CA HIS A 91 10.03 -13.60 9.60
C HIS A 91 10.97 -13.44 8.41
N ASP A 92 10.67 -14.15 7.31
CA ASP A 92 11.39 -13.97 6.06
C ASP A 92 10.84 -12.73 5.32
N CYS A 93 11.55 -11.60 5.46
CA CYS A 93 11.12 -10.34 4.87
C CYS A 93 11.02 -10.41 3.34
N LYS A 94 11.89 -11.16 2.65
CA LYS A 94 11.86 -11.26 1.18
C LYS A 94 10.63 -12.01 0.66
N ILE A 95 10.22 -13.05 1.38
CA ILE A 95 9.00 -13.80 1.04
C ILE A 95 7.78 -12.89 1.25
N VAL A 96 7.73 -12.16 2.36
CA VAL A 96 6.60 -11.26 2.63
C VAL A 96 6.57 -10.09 1.64
N ASP A 97 7.72 -9.50 1.29
CA ASP A 97 7.82 -8.45 0.25
C ASP A 97 7.22 -8.92 -1.07
N ALA A 98 7.68 -10.10 -1.54
CA ALA A 98 7.20 -10.69 -2.79
C ALA A 98 5.69 -10.99 -2.72
N PHE A 99 5.21 -11.47 -1.56
CA PHE A 99 3.79 -11.73 -1.36
C PHE A 99 2.96 -10.43 -1.43
N VAL A 100 3.38 -9.39 -0.72
CA VAL A 100 2.69 -8.08 -0.71
C VAL A 100 2.61 -7.50 -2.12
N MET A 101 3.73 -7.44 -2.83
CA MET A 101 3.77 -6.87 -4.18
C MET A 101 2.90 -7.65 -5.17
N ASN A 102 2.88 -8.98 -5.10
CA ASN A 102 2.20 -9.81 -6.08
C ASN A 102 0.72 -10.07 -5.76
N HIS A 103 0.32 -10.04 -4.49
CA HIS A 103 -1.02 -10.48 -4.10
C HIS A 103 -1.96 -9.34 -3.65
N PHE A 104 -1.43 -8.25 -3.07
CA PHE A 104 -2.29 -7.12 -2.65
C PHE A 104 -2.91 -6.39 -3.83
N SER A 105 -2.21 -6.35 -4.97
CA SER A 105 -2.71 -5.72 -6.20
C SER A 105 -3.68 -6.58 -7.00
N THR A 106 -3.91 -7.85 -6.61
CA THR A 106 -4.79 -8.74 -7.37
C THR A 106 -6.27 -8.40 -7.17
N ARG A 107 -7.08 -8.63 -8.22
CA ARG A 107 -8.54 -8.44 -8.20
C ARG A 107 -9.30 -9.77 -8.08
N LEU A 108 -8.61 -10.89 -7.80
CA LEU A 108 -9.21 -12.22 -7.71
C LEU A 108 -10.21 -12.34 -6.57
N ASN A 109 -9.91 -11.74 -5.41
CA ASN A 109 -10.76 -11.77 -4.24
C ASN A 109 -11.45 -10.40 -4.04
N LYS A 110 -12.75 -10.44 -3.71
CA LYS A 110 -13.48 -9.25 -3.27
C LYS A 110 -13.30 -9.10 -1.76
N PHE A 111 -12.92 -7.91 -1.32
CA PHE A 111 -12.86 -7.52 0.09
C PHE A 111 -13.87 -6.41 0.34
N THR A 112 -14.59 -6.50 1.43
CA THR A 112 -15.45 -5.41 1.88
C THR A 112 -14.61 -4.44 2.71
N ALA A 113 -14.58 -3.18 2.29
CA ALA A 113 -13.89 -2.15 3.05
C ALA A 113 -14.59 -1.91 4.40
N PRO A 114 -13.84 -1.89 5.52
CA PRO A 114 -14.37 -1.45 6.81
C PRO A 114 -14.98 -0.05 6.71
N GLU A 115 -15.98 0.23 7.53
CA GLU A 115 -16.75 1.46 7.47
C GLU A 115 -15.88 2.73 7.58
N PHE A 116 -14.89 2.73 8.47
CA PHE A 116 -14.02 3.88 8.72
C PHE A 116 -13.09 4.26 7.56
N VAL A 117 -12.99 3.42 6.52
CA VAL A 117 -12.23 3.69 5.29
C VAL A 117 -13.12 3.67 4.04
N ARG A 118 -14.44 3.66 4.19
CA ARG A 118 -15.33 3.80 3.04
C ARG A 118 -15.28 5.22 2.49
N PRO A 119 -15.54 5.39 1.18
CA PRO A 119 -15.62 6.70 0.55
C PRO A 119 -16.64 7.62 1.24
N ALA A 120 -16.37 8.93 1.21
CA ALA A 120 -17.25 9.94 1.73
C ALA A 120 -18.44 10.22 0.79
N ASP A 121 -19.50 10.88 1.30
CA ASP A 121 -20.66 11.25 0.50
C ASP A 121 -20.39 12.41 -0.47
N GLN A 122 -19.45 13.29 -0.12
CA GLN A 122 -19.03 14.42 -0.94
C GLN A 122 -17.57 14.29 -1.31
N ILE A 123 -17.30 14.17 -2.61
CA ILE A 123 -15.97 13.93 -3.16
C ILE A 123 -15.62 15.03 -4.15
N VAL A 124 -14.47 15.70 -3.94
CA VAL A 124 -13.89 16.68 -4.85
C VAL A 124 -12.62 16.06 -5.47
N PRO A 125 -12.68 15.53 -6.71
CA PRO A 125 -11.57 14.78 -7.30
C PRO A 125 -10.24 15.53 -7.35
N ALA A 126 -10.26 16.83 -7.64
CA ALA A 126 -9.06 17.67 -7.70
C ALA A 126 -8.32 17.73 -6.34
N GLU A 127 -9.06 17.87 -5.25
CA GLU A 127 -8.49 17.87 -3.89
C GLU A 127 -7.92 16.50 -3.53
N LEU A 128 -8.60 15.42 -3.91
CA LEU A 128 -8.12 14.07 -3.66
C LEU A 128 -6.84 13.76 -4.44
N LEU A 129 -6.72 14.20 -5.69
CA LEU A 129 -5.49 14.03 -6.46
C LEU A 129 -4.32 14.77 -5.80
N GLN A 130 -4.55 15.97 -5.29
CA GLN A 130 -3.53 16.73 -4.56
C GLN A 130 -3.12 16.02 -3.27
N ARG A 131 -4.08 15.54 -2.47
CA ARG A 131 -3.83 14.78 -1.25
C ARG A 131 -3.08 13.48 -1.55
N LEU A 132 -3.47 12.75 -2.60
CA LEU A 132 -2.76 11.55 -3.04
C LEU A 132 -1.28 11.85 -3.36
N GLN A 133 -1.01 12.88 -4.16
CA GLN A 133 0.37 13.27 -4.50
C GLN A 133 1.18 13.62 -3.25
N TRP A 134 0.58 14.35 -2.30
CA TRP A 134 1.22 14.70 -1.04
C TRP A 134 1.50 13.46 -0.17
N ASN A 135 0.54 12.53 -0.08
CA ASN A 135 0.72 11.27 0.63
C ASN A 135 1.85 10.43 0.02
N TYR A 136 1.95 10.39 -1.30
CA TYR A 136 3.04 9.71 -2.00
C TYR A 136 4.41 10.35 -1.75
N ALA A 137 4.47 11.68 -1.72
CA ALA A 137 5.70 12.39 -1.36
C ALA A 137 6.16 12.02 0.07
N ARG A 138 5.22 11.91 1.03
CA ARG A 138 5.51 11.46 2.39
C ARG A 138 5.96 10.00 2.46
N LEU A 139 5.33 9.11 1.69
CA LEU A 139 5.76 7.71 1.62
C LEU A 139 7.17 7.57 1.03
N MET A 140 7.49 8.38 0.02
CA MET A 140 8.81 8.43 -0.58
C MET A 140 9.86 8.95 0.42
N ASP A 141 9.55 10.04 1.13
CA ASP A 141 10.42 10.56 2.19
C ASP A 141 10.66 9.53 3.29
N ARG A 142 9.61 8.82 3.73
CA ARG A 142 9.76 7.75 4.72
C ARG A 142 10.63 6.61 4.22
N LEU A 143 10.47 6.21 2.98
CA LEU A 143 11.28 5.15 2.37
C LEU A 143 12.77 5.53 2.35
N GLU A 144 13.09 6.79 2.07
CA GLU A 144 14.45 7.28 1.89
C GLU A 144 15.13 7.72 3.21
N SER A 145 14.33 8.27 4.13
CA SER A 145 14.85 8.98 5.31
C SER A 145 14.65 8.23 6.63
N THR A 146 13.71 7.26 6.70
CA THR A 146 13.46 6.57 7.97
C THR A 146 14.46 5.44 8.19
N PRO A 147 15.30 5.53 9.22
CA PRO A 147 16.20 4.43 9.58
C PRO A 147 15.39 3.27 10.16
N GLY A 148 15.87 2.04 9.97
CA GLY A 148 15.32 0.88 10.66
C GLY A 148 13.93 0.44 10.20
N LEU A 149 13.50 0.72 8.97
CA LEU A 149 12.21 0.25 8.44
C LEU A 149 12.03 -1.27 8.53
N ARG A 150 13.14 -2.04 8.61
CA ARG A 150 13.14 -3.49 8.78
C ARG A 150 13.26 -3.95 10.23
N GLN A 151 13.55 -3.03 11.17
CA GLN A 151 13.89 -3.38 12.56
C GLN A 151 12.65 -3.62 13.42
N HIS A 152 11.51 -3.13 13.00
CA HIS A 152 10.26 -3.18 13.74
C HIS A 152 9.15 -3.75 12.87
N ALA A 153 8.35 -4.67 13.42
CA ALA A 153 7.20 -5.22 12.73
C ALA A 153 5.98 -5.27 13.65
N GLY A 154 4.82 -5.10 13.06
CA GLY A 154 3.54 -5.16 13.74
C GLY A 154 2.55 -6.10 13.06
N GLU A 155 1.51 -6.50 13.78
CA GLU A 155 0.42 -7.27 13.20
C GLU A 155 -0.23 -6.51 12.04
N ALA A 156 -0.48 -7.23 10.95
CA ALA A 156 -1.02 -6.70 9.72
C ALA A 156 -2.29 -7.44 9.30
N ALA A 157 -3.43 -6.95 9.77
CA ALA A 157 -4.73 -7.53 9.44
C ALA A 157 -4.96 -7.70 7.93
N PRO A 158 -4.59 -6.73 7.04
CA PRO A 158 -4.72 -6.92 5.60
C PRO A 158 -3.83 -8.06 5.07
N LEU A 159 -2.61 -8.20 5.56
CA LEU A 159 -1.72 -9.31 5.17
C LEU A 159 -2.31 -10.66 5.58
N LYS A 160 -2.78 -10.75 6.83
CA LYS A 160 -3.44 -11.95 7.34
C LYS A 160 -4.65 -12.34 6.49
N ALA A 161 -5.48 -11.36 6.11
CA ALA A 161 -6.65 -11.60 5.28
C ALA A 161 -6.29 -12.08 3.86
N VAL A 162 -5.34 -11.41 3.18
CA VAL A 162 -4.94 -11.74 1.81
C VAL A 162 -4.19 -13.07 1.74
N SER A 163 -3.40 -13.40 2.77
CA SER A 163 -2.61 -14.65 2.86
C SER A 163 -3.37 -15.84 3.46
N ASN A 164 -4.66 -15.69 3.79
CA ASN A 164 -5.43 -16.69 4.54
C ASN A 164 -4.73 -17.13 5.84
N GLY A 165 -4.08 -16.18 6.51
CA GLY A 165 -3.40 -16.40 7.78
C GLY A 165 -1.95 -16.92 7.68
N ALA A 166 -1.44 -17.15 6.47
CA ALA A 166 -0.06 -17.63 6.29
C ALA A 166 1.00 -16.63 6.77
N TYR A 167 0.72 -15.34 6.62
CA TYR A 167 1.57 -14.25 7.09
C TYR A 167 0.75 -13.30 7.95
N GLN A 168 1.36 -12.75 9.01
CA GLN A 168 0.63 -11.94 9.99
C GLN A 168 1.33 -10.63 10.35
N MET A 169 2.62 -10.51 10.08
CA MET A 169 3.44 -9.36 10.48
C MET A 169 3.99 -8.64 9.26
N MET A 170 4.01 -7.31 9.30
CA MET A 170 4.70 -6.48 8.31
C MET A 170 5.64 -5.50 9.00
N ASP A 171 6.84 -5.33 8.45
CA ASP A 171 7.75 -4.26 8.80
C ASP A 171 7.41 -2.94 8.07
N GLY A 172 8.15 -1.86 8.37
CA GLY A 172 7.88 -0.55 7.80
C GLY A 172 8.02 -0.49 6.28
N TYR A 173 8.99 -1.22 5.72
CA TYR A 173 9.17 -1.30 4.27
C TYR A 173 8.00 -2.04 3.61
N GLN A 174 7.54 -3.12 4.20
CA GLN A 174 6.40 -3.91 3.71
C GLN A 174 5.09 -3.10 3.74
N TRP A 175 4.90 -2.24 4.73
CA TRP A 175 3.76 -1.32 4.76
C TRP A 175 3.83 -0.28 3.63
N ILE A 176 5.02 0.21 3.28
CA ILE A 176 5.20 1.10 2.12
C ILE A 176 4.88 0.36 0.81
N LEU A 177 5.37 -0.87 0.65
CA LEU A 177 5.01 -1.71 -0.51
C LEU A 177 3.50 -2.00 -0.57
N ALA A 178 2.86 -2.25 0.59
CA ALA A 178 1.42 -2.48 0.67
C ALA A 178 0.61 -1.24 0.24
N ALA A 179 1.08 -0.03 0.55
CA ALA A 179 0.47 1.20 0.07
C ALA A 179 0.46 1.29 -1.46
N ALA A 180 1.59 0.98 -2.08
CA ALA A 180 1.72 0.96 -3.53
C ALA A 180 0.82 -0.13 -4.16
N ALA A 181 0.88 -1.36 -3.65
CA ALA A 181 0.10 -2.48 -4.16
C ALA A 181 -1.42 -2.27 -3.99
N HIS A 182 -1.86 -1.64 -2.89
CA HIS A 182 -3.24 -1.25 -2.67
C HIS A 182 -3.70 -0.21 -3.71
N THR A 183 -2.86 0.79 -3.98
CA THR A 183 -3.14 1.80 -5.01
C THR A 183 -3.25 1.15 -6.40
N GLU A 184 -2.35 0.22 -6.74
CA GLU A 184 -2.41 -0.54 -8.00
C GLU A 184 -3.70 -1.33 -8.13
N ARG A 185 -4.16 -1.96 -7.04
CA ARG A 185 -5.43 -2.69 -7.01
C ARG A 185 -6.61 -1.78 -7.41
N HIS A 186 -6.65 -0.56 -6.86
CA HIS A 186 -7.71 0.39 -7.15
C HIS A 186 -7.54 1.06 -8.52
N ALA A 187 -6.33 1.25 -9.02
CA ALA A 187 -6.12 1.65 -10.42
C ALA A 187 -6.73 0.62 -11.40
N LYS A 188 -6.50 -0.68 -11.15
CA LYS A 188 -7.14 -1.76 -11.92
C LYS A 188 -8.67 -1.72 -11.80
N GLN A 189 -9.20 -1.42 -10.62
CA GLN A 189 -10.66 -1.28 -10.43
C GLN A 189 -11.22 -0.08 -11.18
N MET A 190 -10.53 1.06 -11.23
CA MET A 190 -10.92 2.22 -12.05
C MET A 190 -10.93 1.87 -13.55
N LEU A 191 -9.96 1.10 -14.03
CA LEU A 191 -9.94 0.61 -15.40
C LEU A 191 -11.12 -0.32 -15.71
N GLU A 192 -11.56 -1.16 -14.74
CA GLU A 192 -12.78 -1.96 -14.88
C GLU A 192 -14.03 -1.06 -15.05
N VAL A 193 -14.08 0.08 -14.33
CA VAL A 193 -15.17 1.06 -14.47
C VAL A 193 -15.16 1.72 -15.84
N ILE A 194 -13.99 2.11 -16.35
CA ILE A 194 -13.83 2.73 -17.68
C ILE A 194 -14.19 1.75 -18.81
N ALA A 195 -13.93 0.47 -18.59
CA ALA A 195 -14.23 -0.58 -19.60
C ALA A 195 -15.71 -0.97 -19.64
N ASP A 196 -16.57 -0.40 -18.79
CA ASP A 196 -18.02 -0.66 -18.84
C ASP A 196 -18.64 -0.11 -20.14
N ALA A 197 -19.51 -0.89 -20.77
CA ALA A 197 -20.17 -0.50 -22.03
C ALA A 197 -21.02 0.78 -21.92
N ASN A 198 -21.46 1.14 -20.71
CA ASN A 198 -22.25 2.33 -20.44
C ASN A 198 -21.41 3.48 -19.88
N PHE A 199 -20.05 3.36 -19.86
CA PHE A 199 -19.19 4.44 -19.38
C PHE A 199 -19.40 5.70 -20.22
N PRO A 200 -19.64 6.88 -19.61
CA PRO A 200 -19.98 8.10 -20.34
C PRO A 200 -18.90 8.50 -21.36
N GLU A 201 -19.33 8.93 -22.54
CA GLU A 201 -18.46 9.58 -23.52
C GLU A 201 -17.95 10.94 -22.95
N ARG A 202 -16.87 11.45 -23.52
CA ARG A 202 -16.27 12.74 -23.08
C ARG A 202 -17.14 13.92 -23.49
#